data_75b396b53f2d8f8930ad2d3da4363729
#
_entry.id   75b396b53f2d8f8930ad2d3da4363729
#
_cell.length_a   1.000
_cell.length_b   1.000
_cell.length_c   1.000
_cell.angle_alpha   90.00
_cell.angle_beta   90.00
_cell.angle_gamma   90.00
#
_symmetry.space_group_name_H-M   'P 1'
#
loop_
_entity.id
_entity.type
_entity.pdbx_description
1 polymer ?
#
loop_
_entity_poly.entity_id
_entity_poly.type
_entity_poly.pdbx_seq_one_letter_code
_entity_poly.pdbx_strand_id
1 'polypeptide(L)'
;MKNLLACLLPCAAFALPAAASAQTTVTDGQALRADLLQHYPSLAWVERYRQAFPAEAQGNESLWRGASVPALESAAELTDALAALQDQHIGLVGPKAGKQRTLGVLFRTSSDGAMSVWRHVDPGVTSVRNGDQVLTIDGKPVARWLEQAGARTFGGNRRSRMAEAALKLGAATPVYHAAVGLSDTVRLTLRDTTGATRTVELAYRPVTQQAIVALSEAVERSDLPEKMQVLGYRIGTVRFGAFAPQFDADFVAAAEAAEGPNATEDGPMLAGYCAIVRKRLVQINALAADSDLLLIDLRGNLGGFAREARLLARALTPKPLARTYDVFRGSTPGSLKLVEQIEDPSCGTIATPRPLLVWTDAGTRSGGEFMAAWLWSTGAIVVGEQTIGAGGGRDSAATGFPMPRSGLRVNYSGNFAVLDSAGDVKVGEMKESTLIDLISRDRFAPSRARPFALQAVGVQPDLPLATNAEDLADGGVAAVGRIVARLVEQGLLPPVRR
;
A
#
# COMPACT_ATOMS: atom_id res chain seq x y z
N MET A 1 4.85 -3.67 25.67
CA MET A 1 5.52 -2.77 24.72
C MET A 1 6.79 -3.28 24.03
N LYS A 2 7.55 -4.25 24.53
CA LYS A 2 8.73 -4.80 23.80
C LYS A 2 8.40 -5.48 22.45
N ASN A 3 7.15 -5.81 22.17
CA ASN A 3 6.71 -6.49 20.95
C ASN A 3 6.03 -5.58 19.90
N LEU A 4 5.72 -4.31 20.20
CA LEU A 4 5.04 -3.38 19.28
C LEU A 4 5.94 -2.84 18.15
N LEU A 5 7.25 -2.83 18.36
CA LEU A 5 8.23 -2.37 17.36
C LEU A 5 8.44 -3.37 16.20
N ALA A 6 7.89 -4.58 16.30
CA ALA A 6 8.14 -5.64 15.32
C ALA A 6 7.34 -5.53 14.00
N CYS A 7 6.31 -4.71 13.93
CA CYS A 7 5.38 -4.68 12.79
C CYS A 7 5.81 -3.84 11.57
N LEU A 8 6.82 -2.99 11.69
CA LEU A 8 7.36 -2.20 10.55
C LEU A 8 8.81 -2.53 10.21
N LEU A 9 9.46 -3.33 11.03
CA LEU A 9 10.80 -3.85 10.73
C LEU A 9 10.66 -5.32 10.29
N PRO A 10 11.45 -5.80 9.32
CA PRO A 10 11.60 -7.22 9.12
C PRO A 10 12.10 -7.81 10.44
N CYS A 11 11.32 -8.76 11.00
CA CYS A 11 11.55 -9.39 12.30
C CYS A 11 13.03 -9.69 12.56
N ALA A 12 13.53 -9.26 13.71
CA ALA A 12 14.80 -9.75 14.22
C ALA A 12 14.68 -11.27 14.45
N ALA A 13 15.52 -12.03 13.74
CA ALA A 13 15.53 -13.48 13.79
C ALA A 13 15.94 -13.98 15.18
N PHE A 14 15.08 -14.74 15.83
CA PHE A 14 15.51 -15.69 16.88
C PHE A 14 16.24 -16.84 16.18
N ALA A 15 17.50 -17.00 16.48
CA ALA A 15 18.31 -18.12 16.01
C ALA A 15 17.85 -19.41 16.73
N LEU A 16 17.14 -20.26 16.01
CA LEU A 16 17.00 -21.67 16.40
C LEU A 16 18.26 -22.45 15.98
N PRO A 17 18.71 -23.43 16.75
CA PRO A 17 19.91 -24.19 16.40
C PRO A 17 19.71 -24.93 15.08
N ALA A 18 20.71 -24.87 14.23
CA ALA A 18 20.75 -25.58 12.95
C ALA A 18 20.83 -27.11 13.22
N ALA A 19 19.73 -27.79 12.98
CA ALA A 19 19.76 -29.24 12.82
C ALA A 19 20.46 -29.55 11.49
N ALA A 20 21.45 -30.43 11.50
CA ALA A 20 22.16 -30.91 10.29
C ALA A 20 21.13 -31.51 9.33
N SER A 21 20.92 -30.86 8.18
CA SER A 21 19.94 -31.28 7.20
C SER A 21 20.49 -32.44 6.36
N ALA A 22 19.74 -33.54 6.34
CA ALA A 22 19.78 -34.46 5.21
C ALA A 22 19.57 -33.66 3.93
N GLN A 23 20.37 -33.88 2.88
CA GLN A 23 20.22 -33.22 1.58
C GLN A 23 18.80 -33.44 1.06
N THR A 24 17.96 -32.42 1.19
CA THR A 24 16.59 -32.48 0.69
C THR A 24 16.64 -32.49 -0.84
N THR A 25 16.05 -33.51 -1.45
CA THR A 25 15.88 -33.64 -2.91
C THR A 25 14.94 -32.59 -3.47
N VAL A 26 14.12 -31.92 -2.61
CA VAL A 26 13.13 -30.93 -2.97
C VAL A 26 13.80 -29.61 -3.30
N THR A 27 13.46 -29.03 -4.46
CA THR A 27 13.93 -27.69 -4.86
C THR A 27 13.17 -26.59 -4.13
N ASP A 28 13.73 -25.37 -4.07
CA ASP A 28 13.07 -24.21 -3.47
C ASP A 28 11.72 -23.91 -4.15
N GLY A 29 11.67 -24.03 -5.48
CA GLY A 29 10.42 -23.83 -6.22
C GLY A 29 9.33 -24.84 -5.87
N GLN A 30 9.69 -26.13 -5.74
CA GLN A 30 8.74 -27.17 -5.35
C GLN A 30 8.22 -26.96 -3.93
N ALA A 31 9.11 -26.62 -2.99
CA ALA A 31 8.74 -26.37 -1.61
C ALA A 31 7.82 -25.14 -1.48
N LEU A 32 8.18 -24.03 -2.14
CA LEU A 32 7.38 -22.82 -2.15
C LEU A 32 6.00 -23.04 -2.78
N ARG A 33 5.93 -23.75 -3.90
CA ARG A 33 4.64 -24.08 -4.52
C ARG A 33 3.74 -24.87 -3.58
N ALA A 34 4.27 -25.89 -2.93
CA ALA A 34 3.49 -26.71 -2.00
C ALA A 34 2.95 -25.86 -0.85
N ASP A 35 3.78 -24.98 -0.29
CA ASP A 35 3.41 -24.08 0.80
C ASP A 35 2.34 -23.06 0.37
N LEU A 36 2.50 -22.41 -0.80
CA LEU A 36 1.51 -21.45 -1.31
C LEU A 36 0.15 -22.12 -1.61
N LEU A 37 0.14 -23.31 -2.19
CA LEU A 37 -1.12 -24.04 -2.43
C LEU A 37 -1.86 -24.37 -1.14
N GLN A 38 -1.13 -24.58 -0.06
CA GLN A 38 -1.69 -24.92 1.24
C GLN A 38 -2.09 -23.69 2.06
N HIS A 39 -1.33 -22.61 2.01
CA HIS A 39 -1.45 -21.50 2.97
C HIS A 39 -1.80 -20.14 2.36
N TYR A 40 -1.56 -19.92 1.05
CA TYR A 40 -1.82 -18.63 0.41
C TYR A 40 -3.24 -18.57 -0.16
N PRO A 41 -4.18 -17.85 0.48
CA PRO A 41 -5.60 -17.86 0.10
C PRO A 41 -5.89 -17.09 -1.19
N SER A 42 -5.01 -16.13 -1.56
CA SER A 42 -5.24 -15.25 -2.72
C SER A 42 -4.94 -15.91 -4.06
N LEU A 43 -4.37 -17.12 -4.10
CA LEU A 43 -3.83 -17.71 -5.34
C LEU A 43 -4.88 -17.79 -6.45
N ALA A 44 -6.04 -18.41 -6.20
CA ALA A 44 -7.09 -18.57 -7.20
C ALA A 44 -7.71 -17.22 -7.61
N TRP A 45 -7.78 -16.25 -6.68
CA TRP A 45 -8.22 -14.90 -6.97
C TRP A 45 -7.26 -14.16 -7.92
N VAL A 46 -5.96 -14.18 -7.65
CA VAL A 46 -4.93 -13.59 -8.51
C VAL A 46 -4.93 -14.25 -9.89
N GLU A 47 -5.04 -15.57 -9.94
CA GLU A 47 -5.15 -16.29 -11.20
C GLU A 47 -6.37 -15.87 -12.03
N ARG A 48 -7.53 -15.71 -11.39
CA ARG A 48 -8.76 -15.23 -12.05
C ARG A 48 -8.59 -13.80 -12.57
N TYR A 49 -7.95 -12.92 -11.78
CA TYR A 49 -7.63 -11.55 -12.21
C TYR A 49 -6.71 -11.54 -13.43
N ARG A 50 -5.63 -12.31 -13.43
CA ARG A 50 -4.69 -12.42 -14.55
C ARG A 50 -5.35 -12.92 -15.84
N GLN A 51 -6.29 -13.86 -15.75
CA GLN A 51 -7.07 -14.33 -16.90
C GLN A 51 -7.98 -13.23 -17.47
N ALA A 52 -8.58 -12.42 -16.61
CA ALA A 52 -9.45 -11.33 -17.02
C ALA A 52 -8.68 -10.13 -17.60
N PHE A 53 -7.44 -9.89 -17.12
CA PHE A 53 -6.58 -8.78 -17.51
C PHE A 53 -5.19 -9.26 -17.93
N PRO A 54 -5.06 -9.95 -19.08
CA PRO A 54 -3.77 -10.50 -19.51
C PRO A 54 -2.70 -9.44 -19.77
N ALA A 55 -3.10 -8.20 -20.13
CA ALA A 55 -2.17 -7.08 -20.28
C ALA A 55 -1.56 -6.60 -18.96
N GLU A 56 -2.23 -6.86 -17.84
CA GLU A 56 -1.75 -6.57 -16.49
C GLU A 56 -1.01 -7.75 -15.86
N ALA A 57 -1.07 -8.93 -16.47
CA ALA A 57 -0.41 -10.12 -15.97
C ALA A 57 1.11 -9.97 -16.01
N GLN A 58 1.77 -10.40 -14.93
CA GLN A 58 3.22 -10.34 -14.78
C GLN A 58 3.80 -11.74 -14.50
N GLY A 59 5.02 -11.99 -14.97
CA GLY A 59 5.71 -13.25 -14.72
C GLY A 59 5.09 -14.47 -15.43
N ASN A 60 5.61 -15.65 -15.10
CA ASN A 60 5.23 -16.90 -15.76
C ASN A 60 4.17 -17.66 -14.93
N GLU A 61 2.99 -17.87 -15.50
CA GLU A 61 1.89 -18.64 -14.86
C GLU A 61 2.25 -20.12 -14.64
N SER A 62 3.13 -20.69 -15.47
CA SER A 62 3.51 -22.09 -15.35
C SER A 62 4.12 -22.44 -13.99
N LEU A 63 4.62 -21.43 -13.28
CA LEU A 63 5.25 -21.59 -11.98
C LEU A 63 4.30 -22.17 -10.93
N TRP A 64 3.02 -21.81 -10.98
CA TRP A 64 2.02 -22.22 -9.99
C TRP A 64 1.10 -23.31 -10.50
N ARG A 65 0.90 -23.38 -11.82
CA ARG A 65 -0.03 -24.31 -12.49
C ARG A 65 0.67 -25.43 -13.27
N GLY A 66 1.93 -25.23 -13.67
CA GLY A 66 2.67 -26.18 -14.49
C GLY A 66 2.97 -27.51 -13.79
N ALA A 67 3.12 -28.58 -14.56
CA ALA A 67 3.58 -29.87 -14.07
C ALA A 67 5.03 -29.83 -13.58
N SER A 68 5.86 -28.92 -14.13
CA SER A 68 7.24 -28.69 -13.72
C SER A 68 7.39 -27.31 -13.09
N VAL A 69 8.00 -27.26 -11.90
CA VAL A 69 8.31 -26.01 -11.19
C VAL A 69 9.81 -25.76 -11.35
N PRO A 70 10.24 -24.55 -11.75
CA PRO A 70 11.65 -24.17 -11.77
C PRO A 70 12.31 -24.37 -10.41
N ALA A 71 13.61 -24.65 -10.39
CA ALA A 71 14.32 -24.88 -9.14
C ALA A 71 14.37 -23.66 -8.21
N LEU A 72 14.37 -22.42 -8.77
CA LEU A 72 14.41 -21.14 -8.08
C LEU A 72 15.60 -21.03 -7.11
N GLU A 73 16.80 -21.28 -7.65
CA GLU A 73 18.01 -21.34 -6.82
C GLU A 73 18.62 -19.98 -6.48
N SER A 74 18.22 -18.94 -7.22
CA SER A 74 18.68 -17.56 -6.99
C SER A 74 17.60 -16.63 -6.48
N ALA A 75 18.01 -15.57 -5.78
CA ALA A 75 17.12 -14.52 -5.34
C ALA A 75 16.42 -13.79 -6.51
N ALA A 76 17.07 -13.69 -7.67
CA ALA A 76 16.48 -13.08 -8.85
C ALA A 76 15.35 -13.95 -9.41
N GLU A 77 15.59 -15.27 -9.57
CA GLU A 77 14.56 -16.22 -10.01
C GLU A 77 13.36 -16.27 -9.06
N LEU A 78 13.62 -16.26 -7.73
CA LEU A 78 12.56 -16.16 -6.72
C LEU A 78 11.78 -14.87 -6.85
N THR A 79 12.44 -13.72 -7.02
CA THR A 79 11.77 -12.42 -7.19
C THR A 79 10.92 -12.40 -8.45
N ASP A 80 11.43 -12.91 -9.58
CA ASP A 80 10.69 -12.99 -10.85
C ASP A 80 9.49 -13.93 -10.72
N ALA A 81 9.64 -15.03 -9.99
CA ALA A 81 8.56 -15.98 -9.71
C ALA A 81 7.45 -15.38 -8.85
N LEU A 82 7.84 -14.71 -7.75
CA LEU A 82 6.91 -14.09 -6.81
C LEU A 82 6.17 -12.91 -7.42
N ALA A 83 6.75 -12.21 -8.39
CA ALA A 83 6.10 -11.13 -9.12
C ALA A 83 4.80 -11.58 -9.82
N ALA A 84 4.73 -12.87 -10.21
CA ALA A 84 3.52 -13.45 -10.80
C ALA A 84 2.32 -13.50 -9.84
N LEU A 85 2.53 -13.43 -8.53
CA LEU A 85 1.46 -13.41 -7.53
C LEU A 85 0.78 -12.04 -7.38
N GLN A 86 1.37 -10.98 -7.94
CA GLN A 86 0.80 -9.63 -7.94
C GLN A 86 0.27 -9.17 -6.57
N ASP A 87 0.99 -9.55 -5.51
CA ASP A 87 0.69 -9.25 -4.12
C ASP A 87 1.81 -8.42 -3.51
N GLN A 88 1.52 -7.15 -3.22
CA GLN A 88 2.48 -6.19 -2.69
C GLN A 88 3.04 -6.57 -1.30
N HIS A 89 2.34 -7.41 -0.55
CA HIS A 89 2.81 -7.89 0.76
C HIS A 89 3.83 -9.04 0.67
N ILE A 90 4.07 -9.57 -0.55
CA ILE A 90 5.10 -10.59 -0.78
C ILE A 90 6.49 -9.95 -0.75
N GLY A 91 7.47 -10.72 -0.27
CA GLY A 91 8.86 -10.27 -0.28
C GLY A 91 9.84 -11.35 0.16
N LEU A 92 11.09 -11.15 -0.21
CA LEU A 92 12.21 -11.92 0.31
C LEU A 92 12.66 -11.29 1.62
N VAL A 93 12.72 -12.10 2.68
CA VAL A 93 13.05 -11.67 4.04
C VAL A 93 14.12 -12.58 4.66
N GLY A 94 14.56 -12.23 5.88
CA GLY A 94 15.55 -12.99 6.64
C GLY A 94 16.99 -12.51 6.41
N PRO A 95 17.97 -13.16 7.09
CA PRO A 95 19.36 -12.68 7.11
C PRO A 95 20.00 -12.59 5.72
N LYS A 96 19.72 -13.54 4.83
CA LYS A 96 20.27 -13.56 3.47
C LYS A 96 19.66 -12.51 2.53
N ALA A 97 18.47 -11.99 2.83
CA ALA A 97 17.89 -10.86 2.08
C ALA A 97 18.62 -9.54 2.38
N GLY A 98 19.29 -9.46 3.54
CA GLY A 98 19.95 -8.27 4.03
C GLY A 98 18.98 -7.24 4.63
N LYS A 99 19.53 -6.26 5.33
CA LYS A 99 18.74 -5.16 5.91
C LYS A 99 18.38 -4.16 4.80
N GLN A 100 17.20 -3.56 4.91
CA GLN A 100 16.77 -2.52 3.99
C GLN A 100 17.78 -1.36 3.96
N ARG A 101 18.02 -0.82 2.76
CA ARG A 101 18.93 0.29 2.49
C ARG A 101 18.18 1.39 1.75
N THR A 102 18.61 2.64 1.88
CA THR A 102 18.00 3.80 1.25
C THR A 102 19.04 4.76 0.69
N LEU A 103 18.67 5.48 -0.38
CA LEU A 103 19.40 6.65 -0.88
C LEU A 103 19.15 7.91 -0.02
N GLY A 104 18.29 7.83 1.01
CA GLY A 104 17.87 8.97 1.80
C GLY A 104 16.78 9.82 1.15
N VAL A 105 16.23 9.38 0.02
CA VAL A 105 15.13 10.04 -0.69
C VAL A 105 14.10 9.01 -1.16
N LEU A 106 12.86 9.46 -1.30
CA LEU A 106 11.77 8.72 -1.95
C LEU A 106 11.47 9.34 -3.30
N PHE A 107 11.11 8.49 -4.25
CA PHE A 107 10.69 8.90 -5.59
C PHE A 107 9.20 8.65 -5.81
N ARG A 108 8.60 9.47 -6.67
CA ARG A 108 7.28 9.27 -7.27
C ARG A 108 7.39 9.19 -8.78
N THR A 109 6.39 8.54 -9.39
CA THR A 109 6.27 8.48 -10.85
C THR A 109 4.96 9.11 -11.32
N SER A 110 4.99 9.68 -12.52
CA SER A 110 3.81 10.05 -13.29
C SER A 110 3.37 8.93 -14.24
N SER A 111 2.18 9.04 -14.80
CA SER A 111 1.61 8.06 -15.73
C SER A 111 2.37 7.96 -17.07
N ASP A 112 3.06 9.02 -17.46
CA ASP A 112 3.92 9.08 -18.65
C ASP A 112 5.36 8.56 -18.39
N GLY A 113 5.61 8.04 -17.17
CA GLY A 113 6.90 7.42 -16.81
C GLY A 113 7.99 8.40 -16.34
N ALA A 114 7.66 9.67 -16.10
CA ALA A 114 8.58 10.56 -15.41
C ALA A 114 8.71 10.13 -13.94
N MET A 115 9.92 10.31 -13.36
CA MET A 115 10.18 10.06 -11.95
C MET A 115 10.78 11.31 -11.31
N SER A 116 10.29 11.66 -10.13
CA SER A 116 10.74 12.84 -9.39
C SER A 116 11.05 12.50 -7.94
N VAL A 117 11.95 13.26 -7.34
CA VAL A 117 12.22 13.24 -5.91
C VAL A 117 10.98 13.76 -5.18
N TRP A 118 10.41 12.92 -4.34
CA TRP A 118 9.20 13.28 -3.59
C TRP A 118 9.51 13.75 -2.18
N ARG A 119 10.34 12.99 -1.45
CA ARG A 119 10.64 13.29 -0.03
C ARG A 119 12.06 12.94 0.30
N HIS A 120 12.62 13.73 1.22
CA HIS A 120 13.84 13.38 1.92
C HIS A 120 13.49 12.58 3.18
N VAL A 121 14.21 11.49 3.40
CA VAL A 121 14.16 10.67 4.61
C VAL A 121 15.50 10.66 5.36
N ASP A 122 16.53 11.28 4.77
CA ASP A 122 17.81 11.57 5.40
C ASP A 122 18.14 13.05 5.18
N PRO A 123 18.12 13.89 6.23
CA PRO A 123 18.43 15.32 6.12
C PRO A 123 19.88 15.59 5.69
N GLY A 124 20.79 14.59 5.77
CA GLY A 124 22.16 14.69 5.28
C GLY A 124 22.27 14.67 3.75
N VAL A 125 21.21 14.29 3.04
CA VAL A 125 21.18 14.31 1.55
C VAL A 125 20.74 15.69 1.07
N THR A 126 21.67 16.62 0.92
CA THR A 126 21.40 18.03 0.52
C THR A 126 21.61 18.28 -0.97
N SER A 127 22.21 17.34 -1.69
CA SER A 127 22.53 17.47 -3.12
C SER A 127 21.32 17.30 -4.06
N VAL A 128 20.18 16.84 -3.52
CA VAL A 128 18.93 16.56 -4.23
C VAL A 128 17.81 17.40 -3.60
N ARG A 129 16.82 17.82 -4.37
CA ARG A 129 15.69 18.62 -3.89
C ARG A 129 14.37 17.94 -4.22
N ASN A 130 13.35 18.16 -3.39
CA ASN A 130 11.98 17.76 -3.73
C ASN A 130 11.56 18.41 -5.05
N GLY A 131 10.93 17.65 -5.94
CA GLY A 131 10.55 18.09 -7.27
C GLY A 131 11.64 17.92 -8.34
N ASP A 132 12.90 17.62 -7.98
CA ASP A 132 13.91 17.28 -8.96
C ASP A 132 13.46 16.07 -9.80
N GLN A 133 13.41 16.24 -11.12
CA GLN A 133 13.11 15.15 -12.03
C GLN A 133 14.37 14.30 -12.26
N VAL A 134 14.25 12.99 -12.09
CA VAL A 134 15.32 12.03 -12.40
C VAL A 134 15.29 11.71 -13.90
N LEU A 135 16.36 12.05 -14.62
CA LEU A 135 16.48 11.78 -16.05
C LEU A 135 17.16 10.43 -16.30
N THR A 136 18.26 10.19 -15.60
CA THR A 136 19.03 8.94 -15.73
C THR A 136 19.50 8.44 -14.38
N ILE A 137 19.69 7.11 -14.28
CA ILE A 137 20.41 6.44 -13.19
C ILE A 137 21.57 5.69 -13.87
N ASP A 138 22.80 5.94 -13.43
CA ASP A 138 24.03 5.37 -14.02
C ASP A 138 24.11 5.51 -15.55
N GLY A 139 23.68 6.68 -16.05
CA GLY A 139 23.66 7.03 -17.48
C GLY A 139 22.55 6.36 -18.31
N LYS A 140 21.74 5.46 -17.72
CA LYS A 140 20.60 4.85 -18.40
C LYS A 140 19.32 5.67 -18.12
N PRO A 141 18.44 5.88 -19.12
CA PRO A 141 17.16 6.59 -18.94
C PRO A 141 16.34 5.98 -17.79
N VAL A 142 15.72 6.83 -16.97
CA VAL A 142 14.92 6.38 -15.81
C VAL A 142 13.77 5.44 -16.21
N ALA A 143 13.16 5.65 -17.38
CA ALA A 143 12.10 4.79 -17.88
C ALA A 143 12.54 3.32 -18.02
N ARG A 144 13.80 3.07 -18.40
CA ARG A 144 14.38 1.71 -18.46
C ARG A 144 14.51 1.08 -17.07
N TRP A 145 14.90 1.88 -16.08
CA TRP A 145 14.96 1.42 -14.70
C TRP A 145 13.58 1.12 -14.13
N LEU A 146 12.59 1.98 -14.40
CA LEU A 146 11.22 1.74 -13.96
C LEU A 146 10.61 0.49 -14.60
N GLU A 147 10.88 0.23 -15.87
CA GLU A 147 10.46 -0.99 -16.57
C GLU A 147 11.11 -2.22 -15.95
N GLN A 148 12.43 -2.22 -15.81
CA GLN A 148 13.20 -3.34 -15.28
C GLN A 148 12.86 -3.62 -13.81
N ALA A 149 12.77 -2.59 -12.98
CA ALA A 149 12.42 -2.71 -11.58
C ALA A 149 10.92 -3.07 -11.42
N GLY A 150 10.04 -2.50 -12.25
CA GLY A 150 8.62 -2.80 -12.28
C GLY A 150 8.31 -4.26 -12.59
N ALA A 151 9.10 -4.88 -13.47
CA ALA A 151 8.97 -6.31 -13.75
C ALA A 151 9.26 -7.22 -12.53
N ARG A 152 9.92 -6.68 -11.50
CA ARG A 152 10.26 -7.36 -10.24
C ARG A 152 9.54 -6.81 -9.02
N THR A 153 8.50 -6.02 -9.23
CA THR A 153 7.59 -5.57 -8.17
C THR A 153 6.27 -6.33 -8.23
N PHE A 154 5.48 -6.22 -7.18
CA PHE A 154 4.36 -7.13 -6.93
C PHE A 154 2.98 -6.43 -6.98
N GLY A 155 2.89 -5.21 -7.54
CA GLY A 155 1.63 -4.48 -7.68
C GLY A 155 0.66 -5.14 -8.65
N GLY A 156 -0.65 -4.94 -8.44
CA GLY A 156 -1.71 -5.57 -9.21
C GLY A 156 -1.76 -5.15 -10.68
N ASN A 157 -1.47 -3.88 -10.99
CA ASN A 157 -1.48 -3.34 -12.34
C ASN A 157 -0.14 -2.71 -12.72
N ARG A 158 0.08 -2.49 -14.02
CA ARG A 158 1.36 -1.95 -14.54
C ARG A 158 1.71 -0.60 -13.94
N ARG A 159 0.74 0.29 -13.79
CA ARG A 159 0.98 1.64 -13.27
C ARG A 159 1.43 1.59 -11.80
N SER A 160 0.79 0.75 -10.99
CA SER A 160 1.17 0.51 -9.59
C SER A 160 2.55 -0.13 -9.47
N ARG A 161 2.90 -1.04 -10.37
CA ARG A 161 4.26 -1.62 -10.40
C ARG A 161 5.33 -0.58 -10.67
N MET A 162 5.06 0.39 -11.57
CA MET A 162 5.98 1.52 -11.80
C MET A 162 6.12 2.42 -10.57
N ALA A 163 5.00 2.71 -9.87
CA ALA A 163 5.03 3.50 -8.65
C ALA A 163 5.82 2.80 -7.53
N GLU A 164 5.61 1.49 -7.37
CA GLU A 164 6.34 0.67 -6.41
C GLU A 164 7.83 0.55 -6.78
N ALA A 165 8.13 0.40 -8.07
CA ALA A 165 9.51 0.39 -8.56
C ALA A 165 10.25 1.68 -8.20
N ALA A 166 9.61 2.84 -8.38
CA ALA A 166 10.22 4.12 -7.99
C ALA A 166 10.55 4.17 -6.50
N LEU A 167 9.65 3.73 -5.63
CA LEU A 167 9.93 3.64 -4.19
C LEU A 167 11.09 2.69 -3.89
N LYS A 168 11.11 1.52 -4.53
CA LYS A 168 12.18 0.51 -4.35
C LYS A 168 13.53 0.95 -4.93
N LEU A 169 13.54 1.77 -5.98
CA LEU A 169 14.77 2.42 -6.45
C LEU A 169 15.33 3.38 -5.41
N GLY A 170 14.50 3.99 -4.57
CA GLY A 170 14.92 4.82 -3.43
C GLY A 170 15.29 4.02 -2.19
N ALA A 171 14.60 2.90 -1.92
CA ALA A 171 14.80 2.10 -0.71
C ALA A 171 14.33 0.64 -0.90
N ALA A 172 15.25 -0.32 -0.78
CA ALA A 172 14.94 -1.75 -0.80
C ALA A 172 16.05 -2.58 -0.12
N THR A 173 15.88 -3.91 -0.12
CA THR A 173 16.91 -4.84 0.34
C THR A 173 18.05 -4.96 -0.68
N PRO A 174 19.28 -5.30 -0.25
CA PRO A 174 20.39 -5.57 -1.17
C PRO A 174 20.07 -6.64 -2.21
N VAL A 175 19.31 -7.66 -1.83
CA VAL A 175 18.87 -8.73 -2.75
C VAL A 175 18.03 -8.16 -3.90
N TYR A 176 17.07 -7.26 -3.60
CA TYR A 176 16.28 -6.62 -4.65
C TYR A 176 17.14 -5.73 -5.54
N HIS A 177 18.03 -4.90 -4.95
CA HIS A 177 18.92 -4.04 -5.72
C HIS A 177 19.82 -4.84 -6.68
N ALA A 178 20.38 -5.95 -6.19
CA ALA A 178 21.18 -6.85 -7.05
C ALA A 178 20.33 -7.47 -8.18
N ALA A 179 19.09 -7.91 -7.88
CA ALA A 179 18.20 -8.49 -8.88
C ALA A 179 17.84 -7.49 -10.01
N VAL A 180 17.72 -6.20 -9.70
CA VAL A 180 17.47 -5.16 -10.72
C VAL A 180 18.76 -4.55 -11.28
N GLY A 181 19.93 -4.98 -10.82
CA GLY A 181 21.24 -4.54 -11.34
C GLY A 181 21.69 -3.17 -10.85
N LEU A 182 21.23 -2.74 -9.67
CA LEU A 182 21.70 -1.51 -9.01
C LEU A 182 22.99 -1.76 -8.23
N SER A 183 23.91 -0.81 -8.33
CA SER A 183 25.13 -0.76 -7.53
C SER A 183 24.88 -0.17 -6.15
N ASP A 184 25.84 -0.32 -5.22
CA ASP A 184 25.81 0.28 -3.89
C ASP A 184 25.82 1.81 -3.91
N THR A 185 26.32 2.39 -4.97
CA THR A 185 26.33 3.83 -5.26
C THR A 185 25.77 4.03 -6.66
N VAL A 186 24.89 5.03 -6.81
CA VAL A 186 24.25 5.36 -8.09
C VAL A 186 24.50 6.81 -8.44
N ARG A 187 24.68 7.06 -9.74
CA ARG A 187 24.82 8.39 -10.31
C ARG A 187 23.49 8.82 -10.92
N LEU A 188 22.86 9.87 -10.34
CA LEU A 188 21.61 10.42 -10.83
C LEU A 188 21.88 11.67 -11.67
N THR A 189 21.32 11.74 -12.89
CA THR A 189 21.20 13.01 -13.61
C THR A 189 19.83 13.56 -13.30
N LEU A 190 19.79 14.76 -12.74
CA LEU A 190 18.58 15.43 -12.27
C LEU A 190 18.32 16.69 -13.10
N ARG A 191 17.04 17.03 -13.28
CA ARG A 191 16.59 18.32 -13.80
C ARG A 191 15.79 19.00 -12.70
N ASP A 192 16.16 20.21 -12.33
CA ASP A 192 15.42 20.99 -11.35
C ASP A 192 14.18 21.68 -11.97
N THR A 193 13.40 22.36 -11.13
CA THR A 193 12.20 23.09 -11.54
C THR A 193 12.47 24.28 -12.46
N THR A 194 13.74 24.75 -12.56
CA THR A 194 14.15 25.79 -13.52
C THR A 194 14.58 25.23 -14.87
N GLY A 195 14.66 23.90 -15.00
CA GLY A 195 15.12 23.19 -16.19
C GLY A 195 16.64 22.94 -16.21
N ALA A 196 17.39 23.42 -15.22
CA ALA A 196 18.84 23.18 -15.14
C ALA A 196 19.12 21.71 -14.78
N THR A 197 20.15 21.16 -15.43
CA THR A 197 20.56 19.77 -15.19
C THR A 197 21.83 19.70 -14.36
N ARG A 198 21.90 18.70 -13.46
CA ARG A 198 23.09 18.38 -12.69
C ARG A 198 23.22 16.87 -12.47
N THR A 199 24.42 16.43 -12.16
CA THR A 199 24.68 15.04 -11.79
C THR A 199 25.08 14.97 -10.33
N VAL A 200 24.52 14.03 -9.60
CA VAL A 200 24.83 13.75 -8.19
C VAL A 200 25.12 12.26 -8.02
N GLU A 201 25.94 11.93 -7.04
CA GLU A 201 26.22 10.57 -6.65
C GLU A 201 25.67 10.31 -5.27
N LEU A 202 24.88 9.24 -5.11
CA LEU A 202 24.26 8.83 -3.86
C LEU A 202 24.59 7.38 -3.55
N ALA A 203 24.95 7.09 -2.30
CA ALA A 203 25.18 5.73 -1.83
C ALA A 203 23.97 5.20 -1.04
N TYR A 204 23.61 3.93 -1.26
CA TYR A 204 22.63 3.24 -0.41
C TYR A 204 23.21 3.00 0.97
N ARG A 205 22.51 3.45 2.00
CA ARG A 205 22.87 3.29 3.40
C ARG A 205 21.83 2.45 4.13
N PRO A 206 22.21 1.69 5.18
CA PRO A 206 21.24 0.98 6.01
C PRO A 206 20.16 1.93 6.53
N VAL A 207 18.91 1.51 6.49
CA VAL A 207 17.79 2.25 7.10
C VAL A 207 17.98 2.26 8.62
N THR A 208 18.02 3.44 9.22
CA THR A 208 18.12 3.65 10.66
C THR A 208 16.74 3.92 11.26
N GLN A 209 16.59 3.81 12.59
CA GLN A 209 15.37 4.20 13.28
C GLN A 209 15.01 5.68 13.02
N GLN A 210 16.02 6.56 12.98
CA GLN A 210 15.82 7.96 12.66
C GLN A 210 15.27 8.16 11.23
N ALA A 211 15.75 7.38 10.26
CA ALA A 211 15.24 7.43 8.90
C ALA A 211 13.77 6.94 8.82
N ILE A 212 13.36 5.99 9.66
CA ILE A 212 11.97 5.52 9.73
C ILE A 212 11.05 6.62 10.29
N VAL A 213 11.47 7.29 11.36
CA VAL A 213 10.71 8.42 11.93
C VAL A 213 10.61 9.55 10.92
N ALA A 214 11.73 9.96 10.29
CA ALA A 214 11.74 10.98 9.26
C ALA A 214 10.87 10.61 8.05
N LEU A 215 10.82 9.34 7.67
CA LEU A 215 9.91 8.83 6.64
C LEU A 215 8.44 9.03 7.04
N SER A 216 8.08 8.62 8.27
CA SER A 216 6.71 8.78 8.77
C SER A 216 6.26 10.23 8.74
N GLU A 217 7.08 11.15 9.24
CA GLU A 217 6.81 12.59 9.20
C GLU A 217 6.74 13.14 7.76
N ALA A 218 7.65 12.69 6.89
CA ALA A 218 7.73 13.17 5.53
C ALA A 218 6.50 12.77 4.70
N VAL A 219 5.97 11.57 4.86
CA VAL A 219 4.77 11.11 4.12
C VAL A 219 3.48 11.73 4.64
N GLU A 220 3.42 12.13 5.91
CA GLU A 220 2.29 12.86 6.49
C GLU A 220 2.21 14.32 6.01
N ARG A 221 3.32 14.90 5.54
CA ARG A 221 3.32 16.27 5.05
C ARG A 221 2.49 16.40 3.78
N SER A 222 1.52 17.32 3.80
CA SER A 222 0.73 17.63 2.61
C SER A 222 1.57 18.40 1.58
N ASP A 223 1.37 18.09 0.29
CA ASP A 223 1.84 18.91 -0.84
C ASP A 223 0.82 19.99 -1.20
N LEU A 224 -0.43 19.85 -0.71
CA LEU A 224 -1.53 20.78 -0.94
C LEU A 224 -1.70 21.73 0.24
N PRO A 225 -2.16 22.97 0.02
CA PRO A 225 -2.63 23.84 1.08
C PRO A 225 -3.78 23.18 1.87
N GLU A 226 -3.83 23.40 3.19
CA GLU A 226 -4.93 22.92 4.03
C GLU A 226 -6.29 23.48 3.59
N LYS A 227 -6.33 24.70 3.10
CA LYS A 227 -7.50 25.37 2.56
C LYS A 227 -7.20 25.95 1.20
N MET A 228 -8.06 25.72 0.23
CA MET A 228 -7.97 26.30 -1.10
C MET A 228 -9.35 26.69 -1.64
N GLN A 229 -9.37 27.64 -2.57
CA GLN A 229 -10.55 28.00 -3.31
C GLN A 229 -10.37 27.67 -4.79
N VAL A 230 -11.24 26.82 -5.32
CA VAL A 230 -11.17 26.31 -6.69
C VAL A 230 -12.55 26.39 -7.32
N LEU A 231 -12.69 27.13 -8.43
CA LEU A 231 -13.95 27.30 -9.15
C LEU A 231 -15.13 27.73 -8.25
N GLY A 232 -14.84 28.52 -7.20
CA GLY A 232 -15.82 28.99 -6.24
C GLY A 232 -16.05 28.06 -5.06
N TYR A 233 -15.57 26.82 -5.07
CA TYR A 233 -15.64 25.90 -3.92
C TYR A 233 -14.51 26.19 -2.93
N ARG A 234 -14.85 26.17 -1.65
CA ARG A 234 -13.89 26.15 -0.53
C ARG A 234 -13.60 24.69 -0.20
N ILE A 235 -12.34 24.29 -0.35
CA ILE A 235 -11.90 22.92 -0.17
C ILE A 235 -10.99 22.85 1.05
N GLY A 236 -11.34 22.00 2.03
CA GLY A 236 -10.46 21.62 3.12
C GLY A 236 -9.70 20.36 2.74
N THR A 237 -8.38 20.36 2.86
CA THR A 237 -7.52 19.21 2.52
C THR A 237 -7.04 18.53 3.78
N VAL A 238 -7.24 17.22 3.84
CA VAL A 238 -6.77 16.34 4.93
C VAL A 238 -5.84 15.29 4.35
N ARG A 239 -4.60 15.26 4.82
CA ARG A 239 -3.58 14.29 4.39
C ARG A 239 -3.52 13.11 5.35
N PHE A 240 -3.47 11.88 4.79
CA PHE A 240 -3.04 10.66 5.47
C PHE A 240 -1.95 10.00 4.65
N GLY A 241 -0.71 10.03 5.14
CA GLY A 241 0.46 9.50 4.44
C GLY A 241 0.78 8.06 4.80
N ALA A 242 0.47 7.66 6.04
CA ALA A 242 0.60 6.30 6.54
C ALA A 242 -0.28 6.12 7.78
N PHE A 243 -0.55 4.87 8.15
CA PHE A 243 -1.22 4.50 9.40
C PHE A 243 -0.20 3.81 10.31
N ALA A 244 0.52 4.61 11.06
CA ALA A 244 1.68 4.18 11.83
C ALA A 244 1.61 4.68 13.29
N PRO A 245 0.60 4.23 14.06
CA PRO A 245 0.24 4.76 15.37
C PRO A 245 1.37 4.69 16.39
N GLN A 246 2.25 3.70 16.25
CA GLN A 246 3.40 3.53 17.17
C GLN A 246 4.40 4.69 17.13
N PHE A 247 4.32 5.59 16.14
CA PHE A 247 5.15 6.82 16.06
C PHE A 247 4.39 8.06 16.54
N ASP A 248 3.09 7.95 16.90
CA ASP A 248 2.32 9.05 17.46
C ASP A 248 2.39 9.03 19.00
N ALA A 249 2.89 10.12 19.59
CA ALA A 249 3.08 10.22 21.03
C ALA A 249 1.76 10.12 21.82
N ASP A 250 0.66 10.64 21.23
CA ASP A 250 -0.65 10.59 21.89
C ASP A 250 -1.20 9.16 21.91
N PHE A 251 -0.92 8.37 20.86
CA PHE A 251 -1.23 6.95 20.85
C PHE A 251 -0.51 6.21 21.96
N VAL A 252 0.82 6.40 22.03
CA VAL A 252 1.65 5.72 23.03
C VAL A 252 1.20 6.07 24.45
N ALA A 253 1.04 7.36 24.74
CA ALA A 253 0.62 7.83 26.07
C ALA A 253 -0.78 7.31 26.46
N ALA A 254 -1.74 7.31 25.54
CA ALA A 254 -3.09 6.84 25.80
C ALA A 254 -3.14 5.31 26.00
N ALA A 255 -2.34 4.56 25.22
CA ALA A 255 -2.23 3.10 25.37
C ALA A 255 -1.60 2.74 26.73
N GLU A 256 -0.50 3.42 27.12
CA GLU A 256 0.15 3.21 28.43
C GLU A 256 -0.79 3.56 29.59
N ALA A 257 -1.53 4.66 29.50
CA ALA A 257 -2.48 5.05 30.54
C ALA A 257 -3.66 4.07 30.70
N ALA A 258 -3.99 3.33 29.64
CA ALA A 258 -5.05 2.32 29.66
C ALA A 258 -4.55 0.92 30.08
N GLU A 259 -3.23 0.73 30.25
CA GLU A 259 -2.66 -0.49 30.82
C GLU A 259 -3.00 -0.58 32.30
N GLY A 260 -3.45 -1.75 32.78
CA GLY A 260 -3.75 -1.98 34.18
C GLY A 260 -4.28 -3.40 34.44
N PRO A 261 -4.43 -3.80 35.71
CA PRO A 261 -4.82 -5.17 36.09
C PRO A 261 -6.21 -5.57 35.56
N ASN A 262 -7.05 -4.60 35.20
CA ASN A 262 -8.40 -4.82 34.64
C ASN A 262 -8.49 -4.47 33.14
N ALA A 263 -7.36 -4.18 32.48
CA ALA A 263 -7.37 -3.88 31.06
C ALA A 263 -7.75 -5.14 30.26
N THR A 264 -8.66 -4.98 29.30
CA THR A 264 -8.87 -6.02 28.29
C THR A 264 -7.67 -6.10 27.37
N GLU A 265 -7.42 -7.24 26.73
CA GLU A 265 -6.28 -7.45 25.82
C GLU A 265 -6.15 -6.35 24.77
N ASP A 266 -7.29 -5.89 24.23
CA ASP A 266 -7.37 -4.85 23.19
C ASP A 266 -7.57 -3.42 23.72
N GLY A 267 -7.86 -3.25 25.01
CA GLY A 267 -8.21 -1.96 25.63
C GLY A 267 -7.16 -0.86 25.42
N PRO A 268 -5.89 -1.11 25.74
CA PRO A 268 -4.81 -0.15 25.53
C PRO A 268 -4.65 0.29 24.06
N MET A 269 -4.71 -0.67 23.13
CA MET A 269 -4.61 -0.38 21.70
C MET A 269 -5.77 0.50 21.21
N LEU A 270 -7.00 0.18 21.61
CA LEU A 270 -8.16 0.97 21.26
C LEU A 270 -8.09 2.39 21.86
N ALA A 271 -7.64 2.53 23.09
CA ALA A 271 -7.43 3.84 23.73
C ALA A 271 -6.45 4.71 22.92
N GLY A 272 -5.32 4.12 22.50
CA GLY A 272 -4.35 4.78 21.65
C GLY A 272 -4.92 5.21 20.30
N TYR A 273 -5.62 4.32 19.58
CA TYR A 273 -6.28 4.68 18.32
C TYR A 273 -7.32 5.79 18.51
N CYS A 274 -8.09 5.74 19.59
CA CYS A 274 -9.07 6.79 19.88
C CYS A 274 -8.40 8.14 20.16
N ALA A 275 -7.21 8.18 20.74
CA ALA A 275 -6.45 9.41 20.92
C ALA A 275 -6.09 10.04 19.57
N ILE A 276 -5.57 9.26 18.64
CA ILE A 276 -5.28 9.72 17.26
C ILE A 276 -6.55 10.24 16.58
N VAL A 277 -7.64 9.47 16.61
CA VAL A 277 -8.91 9.87 15.97
C VAL A 277 -9.42 11.21 16.52
N ARG A 278 -9.42 11.39 17.84
CA ARG A 278 -9.86 12.65 18.46
C ARG A 278 -8.98 13.83 18.06
N LYS A 279 -7.66 13.66 18.06
CA LYS A 279 -6.69 14.65 17.61
C LYS A 279 -6.97 15.08 16.16
N ARG A 280 -7.11 14.11 15.25
CA ARG A 280 -7.41 14.37 13.85
C ARG A 280 -8.80 15.04 13.67
N LEU A 281 -9.80 14.63 14.44
CA LEU A 281 -11.12 15.25 14.38
C LEU A 281 -11.13 16.72 14.76
N VAL A 282 -10.30 17.17 15.70
CA VAL A 282 -10.14 18.60 16.01
C VAL A 282 -9.74 19.38 14.76
N GLN A 283 -8.69 18.94 14.06
CA GLN A 283 -8.22 19.56 12.82
C GLN A 283 -9.28 19.49 11.71
N ILE A 284 -9.86 18.32 11.50
CA ILE A 284 -10.84 18.06 10.44
C ILE A 284 -12.11 18.90 10.65
N ASN A 285 -12.61 19.04 11.89
CA ASN A 285 -13.78 19.86 12.20
C ASN A 285 -13.51 21.34 11.92
N ALA A 286 -12.32 21.84 12.24
CA ALA A 286 -11.92 23.21 11.92
C ALA A 286 -11.87 23.47 10.41
N LEU A 287 -11.39 22.50 9.63
CA LEU A 287 -11.41 22.58 8.16
C LEU A 287 -12.84 22.49 7.61
N ALA A 288 -13.64 21.54 8.09
CA ALA A 288 -15.00 21.31 7.62
C ALA A 288 -15.94 22.49 7.87
N ALA A 289 -15.75 23.24 8.96
CA ALA A 289 -16.57 24.42 9.28
C ALA A 289 -16.56 25.47 8.16
N ASP A 290 -15.39 25.69 7.55
CA ASP A 290 -15.16 26.71 6.52
C ASP A 290 -15.14 26.16 5.09
N SER A 291 -15.41 24.87 4.90
CA SER A 291 -15.28 24.21 3.60
C SER A 291 -16.64 23.79 3.05
N ASP A 292 -16.77 23.77 1.72
CA ASP A 292 -17.94 23.24 1.01
C ASP A 292 -17.76 21.73 0.78
N LEU A 293 -16.52 21.25 0.70
CA LEU A 293 -16.14 19.83 0.58
C LEU A 293 -14.78 19.57 1.24
N LEU A 294 -14.54 18.31 1.60
CA LEU A 294 -13.25 17.85 2.11
C LEU A 294 -12.58 16.95 1.07
N LEU A 295 -11.30 17.22 0.82
CA LEU A 295 -10.41 16.40 0.02
C LEU A 295 -9.51 15.57 0.93
N ILE A 296 -9.72 14.26 0.92
CA ILE A 296 -8.90 13.29 1.65
C ILE A 296 -7.77 12.85 0.72
N ASP A 297 -6.56 13.36 0.96
CA ASP A 297 -5.39 13.05 0.14
C ASP A 297 -4.69 11.78 0.65
N LEU A 298 -4.85 10.69 -0.11
CA LEU A 298 -4.22 9.38 0.12
C LEU A 298 -3.10 9.08 -0.88
N ARG A 299 -2.71 10.03 -1.74
CA ARG A 299 -1.66 9.80 -2.75
C ARG A 299 -0.34 9.40 -2.10
N GLY A 300 0.23 8.28 -2.55
CA GLY A 300 1.46 7.72 -1.98
C GLY A 300 1.31 7.29 -0.51
N ASN A 301 0.10 7.05 -0.03
CA ASN A 301 -0.11 6.49 1.30
C ASN A 301 0.56 5.12 1.39
N LEU A 302 1.48 4.95 2.33
CA LEU A 302 2.30 3.75 2.50
C LEU A 302 1.56 2.59 3.18
N GLY A 303 0.27 2.75 3.48
CA GLY A 303 -0.51 1.77 4.22
C GLY A 303 -0.24 1.84 5.71
N GLY A 304 -0.27 0.69 6.37
CA GLY A 304 -0.09 0.53 7.80
C GLY A 304 -1.30 -0.12 8.47
N PHE A 305 -1.59 0.24 9.71
CA PHE A 305 -2.62 -0.41 10.51
C PHE A 305 -4.04 -0.14 9.98
N ALA A 306 -4.66 -1.16 9.42
CA ALA A 306 -6.02 -1.08 8.88
C ALA A 306 -7.05 -0.65 9.95
N ARG A 307 -6.84 -1.00 11.23
CA ARG A 307 -7.71 -0.60 12.34
C ARG A 307 -7.71 0.92 12.53
N GLU A 308 -6.55 1.58 12.47
CA GLU A 308 -6.46 3.06 12.50
C GLU A 308 -7.21 3.68 11.32
N ALA A 309 -6.93 3.18 10.11
CA ALA A 309 -7.58 3.65 8.89
C ALA A 309 -9.11 3.52 8.96
N ARG A 310 -9.62 2.42 9.51
CA ARG A 310 -11.05 2.15 9.68
C ARG A 310 -11.70 3.10 10.67
N LEU A 311 -11.08 3.32 11.83
CA LEU A 311 -11.60 4.24 12.86
C LEU A 311 -11.62 5.68 12.34
N LEU A 312 -10.60 6.11 11.59
CA LEU A 312 -10.57 7.41 10.92
C LEU A 312 -11.64 7.52 9.83
N ALA A 313 -11.78 6.51 8.96
CA ALA A 313 -12.84 6.49 7.95
C ALA A 313 -14.23 6.61 8.59
N ARG A 314 -14.48 5.87 9.68
CA ARG A 314 -15.72 5.93 10.44
C ARG A 314 -15.98 7.29 11.08
N ALA A 315 -14.93 7.97 11.51
CA ALA A 315 -15.02 9.31 12.09
C ALA A 315 -15.39 10.39 11.07
N LEU A 316 -15.06 10.19 9.78
CA LEU A 316 -15.32 11.14 8.69
C LEU A 316 -16.75 11.08 8.13
N THR A 317 -17.52 10.07 8.46
CA THR A 317 -18.89 9.89 7.93
C THR A 317 -19.85 9.31 8.95
N PRO A 318 -21.11 9.80 9.00
CA PRO A 318 -22.13 9.18 9.84
C PRO A 318 -22.71 7.89 9.24
N LYS A 319 -22.37 7.56 7.98
CA LYS A 319 -22.89 6.38 7.30
C LYS A 319 -22.10 5.13 7.70
N PRO A 320 -22.72 3.94 7.74
CA PRO A 320 -22.02 2.70 8.01
C PRO A 320 -20.99 2.41 6.88
N LEU A 321 -19.83 1.93 7.27
CA LEU A 321 -18.81 1.44 6.33
C LEU A 321 -19.22 0.06 5.79
N ALA A 322 -18.68 -0.34 4.63
CA ALA A 322 -18.78 -1.71 4.15
C ALA A 322 -18.23 -2.69 5.20
N ARG A 323 -18.93 -3.82 5.39
CA ARG A 323 -18.40 -4.93 6.18
C ARG A 323 -17.13 -5.44 5.55
N THR A 324 -16.22 -5.89 6.37
CA THR A 324 -14.94 -6.44 5.90
C THR A 324 -14.78 -7.85 6.42
N TYR A 325 -14.42 -8.74 5.52
CA TYR A 325 -14.19 -10.16 5.82
C TYR A 325 -12.75 -10.51 5.49
N ASP A 326 -12.05 -11.09 6.46
CA ASP A 326 -10.77 -11.71 6.23
C ASP A 326 -10.98 -13.10 5.65
N VAL A 327 -10.31 -13.40 4.56
CA VAL A 327 -10.39 -14.67 3.84
C VAL A 327 -9.09 -15.44 4.06
N PHE A 328 -9.20 -16.58 4.71
CA PHE A 328 -8.11 -17.51 4.98
C PHE A 328 -8.28 -18.80 4.15
N ARG A 329 -7.25 -19.63 4.08
CA ARG A 329 -7.41 -21.00 3.66
C ARG A 329 -8.36 -21.74 4.60
N GLY A 330 -9.28 -22.53 4.03
CA GLY A 330 -10.19 -23.38 4.79
C GLY A 330 -9.54 -24.67 5.29
N SER A 331 -10.30 -25.45 6.04
CA SER A 331 -9.84 -26.70 6.62
C SER A 331 -9.73 -27.85 5.59
N THR A 332 -10.40 -27.71 4.45
CA THR A 332 -10.38 -28.70 3.38
C THR A 332 -9.74 -28.16 2.10
N PRO A 333 -9.04 -28.97 1.31
CA PRO A 333 -8.48 -28.52 0.04
C PRO A 333 -9.55 -27.88 -0.87
N GLY A 334 -9.26 -26.71 -1.42
CA GLY A 334 -10.18 -25.98 -2.29
C GLY A 334 -11.31 -25.25 -1.55
N SER A 335 -11.18 -25.06 -0.22
CA SER A 335 -12.07 -24.21 0.55
C SER A 335 -11.38 -22.95 1.08
N LEU A 336 -12.19 -21.93 1.35
CA LEU A 336 -11.77 -20.67 1.99
C LEU A 336 -12.66 -20.43 3.23
N LYS A 337 -12.07 -19.89 4.28
CA LYS A 337 -12.76 -19.51 5.51
C LYS A 337 -12.86 -17.99 5.60
N LEU A 338 -14.08 -17.50 5.74
CA LEU A 338 -14.39 -16.08 5.91
C LEU A 338 -14.69 -15.75 7.36
N VAL A 339 -14.03 -14.73 7.86
CA VAL A 339 -14.18 -14.22 9.22
C VAL A 339 -14.52 -12.73 9.12
N GLU A 340 -15.66 -12.32 9.64
CA GLU A 340 -16.03 -10.91 9.67
C GLU A 340 -15.15 -10.17 10.68
N GLN A 341 -14.59 -9.04 10.27
CA GLN A 341 -13.84 -8.17 11.18
C GLN A 341 -14.81 -7.48 12.12
N ILE A 342 -14.54 -7.61 13.42
CA ILE A 342 -15.35 -6.98 14.48
C ILE A 342 -15.24 -5.46 14.34
N GLU A 343 -16.39 -4.77 14.48
CA GLU A 343 -16.41 -3.32 14.51
C GLU A 343 -15.98 -2.79 15.87
N ASP A 344 -14.99 -1.91 15.86
CA ASP A 344 -14.59 -1.18 17.06
C ASP A 344 -15.67 -0.15 17.48
N PRO A 345 -15.75 0.20 18.76
CA PRO A 345 -16.52 1.34 19.20
C PRO A 345 -16.09 2.64 18.52
N SER A 346 -17.00 3.59 18.32
CA SER A 346 -16.68 4.89 17.76
C SER A 346 -15.77 5.69 18.69
N CYS A 347 -14.71 6.26 18.15
CA CYS A 347 -13.84 7.21 18.88
C CYS A 347 -14.30 8.67 18.75
N GLY A 348 -15.40 8.92 18.04
CA GLY A 348 -15.95 10.23 17.71
C GLY A 348 -16.30 10.32 16.23
N THR A 349 -17.05 11.37 15.86
CA THR A 349 -17.48 11.64 14.49
C THR A 349 -17.32 13.11 14.15
N ILE A 350 -17.20 13.41 12.86
CA ILE A 350 -17.17 14.78 12.34
C ILE A 350 -18.42 15.54 12.73
N ALA A 351 -18.27 16.76 13.27
CA ALA A 351 -19.38 17.58 13.74
C ALA A 351 -20.23 18.13 12.58
N THR A 352 -19.59 18.47 11.47
CA THR A 352 -20.27 19.01 10.27
C THR A 352 -19.86 18.17 9.06
N PRO A 353 -20.63 17.11 8.74
CA PRO A 353 -20.33 16.28 7.56
C PRO A 353 -20.32 17.11 6.26
N ARG A 354 -19.34 16.87 5.41
CA ARG A 354 -19.19 17.49 4.10
C ARG A 354 -19.11 16.42 3.02
N PRO A 355 -19.41 16.72 1.75
CA PRO A 355 -19.07 15.82 0.65
C PRO A 355 -17.58 15.50 0.69
N LEU A 356 -17.24 14.22 0.53
CA LEU A 356 -15.86 13.73 0.58
C LEU A 356 -15.38 13.41 -0.83
N LEU A 357 -14.23 13.99 -1.19
CA LEU A 357 -13.40 13.55 -2.30
C LEU A 357 -12.23 12.76 -1.72
N VAL A 358 -11.97 11.58 -2.24
CA VAL A 358 -10.83 10.75 -1.82
C VAL A 358 -9.86 10.66 -2.99
N TRP A 359 -8.69 11.26 -2.84
CA TRP A 359 -7.70 11.27 -3.91
C TRP A 359 -6.67 10.19 -3.72
N THR A 360 -6.66 9.23 -4.64
CA THR A 360 -5.72 8.12 -4.68
C THR A 360 -4.74 8.25 -5.83
N ASP A 361 -3.60 7.58 -5.72
CA ASP A 361 -2.67 7.35 -6.83
C ASP A 361 -2.21 5.89 -6.87
N ALA A 362 -1.42 5.56 -7.88
CA ALA A 362 -0.89 4.21 -8.06
C ALA A 362 0.08 3.75 -6.95
N GLY A 363 0.50 4.65 -6.07
CA GLY A 363 1.31 4.36 -4.88
C GLY A 363 0.50 4.16 -3.60
N THR A 364 -0.81 4.48 -3.61
CA THR A 364 -1.72 4.24 -2.48
C THR A 364 -1.86 2.74 -2.24
N ARG A 365 -1.61 2.28 -0.99
CA ARG A 365 -1.54 0.84 -0.69
C ARG A 365 -2.14 0.46 0.66
N SER A 366 -2.50 -0.83 0.81
CA SER A 366 -2.86 -1.50 2.06
C SER A 366 -3.87 -0.67 2.89
N GLY A 367 -3.56 -0.23 4.11
CA GLY A 367 -4.44 0.61 4.93
C GLY A 367 -5.02 1.83 4.19
N GLY A 368 -4.26 2.45 3.26
CA GLY A 368 -4.73 3.55 2.42
C GLY A 368 -5.83 3.12 1.45
N GLU A 369 -5.71 1.94 0.86
CA GLU A 369 -6.75 1.37 -0.01
C GLU A 369 -8.00 1.00 0.76
N PHE A 370 -7.83 0.42 1.95
CA PHE A 370 -8.94 0.13 2.84
C PHE A 370 -9.70 1.40 3.21
N MET A 371 -9.01 2.47 3.62
CA MET A 371 -9.64 3.76 3.91
C MET A 371 -10.40 4.31 2.70
N ALA A 372 -9.79 4.29 1.51
CA ALA A 372 -10.43 4.74 0.29
C ALA A 372 -11.69 3.92 -0.03
N ALA A 373 -11.62 2.58 0.08
CA ALA A 373 -12.74 1.68 -0.18
C ALA A 373 -13.89 1.85 0.84
N TRP A 374 -13.58 2.00 2.12
CA TRP A 374 -14.59 2.26 3.15
C TRP A 374 -15.29 3.60 2.93
N LEU A 375 -14.55 4.69 2.68
CA LEU A 375 -15.14 6.00 2.39
C LEU A 375 -15.96 5.95 1.09
N TRP A 376 -15.45 5.30 0.05
CA TRP A 376 -16.19 5.08 -1.19
C TRP A 376 -17.52 4.34 -0.95
N SER A 377 -17.55 3.33 -0.09
CA SER A 377 -18.77 2.59 0.23
C SER A 377 -19.87 3.47 0.85
N THR A 378 -19.49 4.57 1.50
CA THR A 378 -20.43 5.53 2.11
C THR A 378 -20.93 6.63 1.16
N GLY A 379 -20.43 6.65 -0.07
CA GLY A 379 -20.79 7.62 -1.10
C GLY A 379 -19.75 8.72 -1.34
N ALA A 380 -18.57 8.64 -0.74
CA ALA A 380 -17.45 9.49 -1.13
C ALA A 380 -17.07 9.23 -2.59
N ILE A 381 -16.58 10.25 -3.29
CA ILE A 381 -16.13 10.16 -4.68
C ILE A 381 -14.63 9.91 -4.66
N VAL A 382 -14.20 8.79 -5.22
CA VAL A 382 -12.77 8.49 -5.39
C VAL A 382 -12.29 9.09 -6.70
N VAL A 383 -11.20 9.86 -6.64
CA VAL A 383 -10.59 10.53 -7.80
C VAL A 383 -9.10 10.16 -7.91
N GLY A 384 -8.56 10.23 -9.11
CA GLY A 384 -7.13 10.00 -9.35
C GLY A 384 -6.82 8.70 -10.07
N GLU A 385 -5.83 7.95 -9.61
CA GLU A 385 -5.41 6.69 -10.22
C GLU A 385 -5.88 5.48 -9.41
N GLN A 386 -5.98 4.33 -10.09
CA GLN A 386 -6.21 3.03 -9.46
C GLN A 386 -5.07 2.71 -8.49
N THR A 387 -5.41 2.22 -7.31
CA THR A 387 -4.44 1.89 -6.27
C THR A 387 -3.70 0.58 -6.53
N ILE A 388 -2.75 0.22 -5.65
CA ILE A 388 -1.79 -0.86 -5.92
C ILE A 388 -2.39 -2.28 -5.90
N GLY A 389 -3.49 -2.50 -5.19
CA GLY A 389 -4.08 -3.83 -5.04
C GLY A 389 -3.47 -4.66 -3.90
N ALA A 390 -3.11 -4.02 -2.79
CA ALA A 390 -2.56 -4.66 -1.60
C ALA A 390 -3.67 -4.99 -0.58
N GLY A 391 -4.62 -5.82 -0.97
CA GLY A 391 -5.77 -6.21 -0.15
C GLY A 391 -5.51 -7.36 0.83
N GLY A 392 -4.29 -7.88 0.89
CA GLY A 392 -3.88 -8.89 1.87
C GLY A 392 -3.45 -8.27 3.19
N GLY A 393 -3.46 -9.05 4.27
CA GLY A 393 -2.89 -8.70 5.55
C GLY A 393 -1.55 -9.40 5.78
N ARG A 394 -0.61 -8.74 6.43
CA ARG A 394 0.52 -9.45 7.04
C ARG A 394 0.03 -9.99 8.37
N ASP A 395 -0.01 -11.29 8.50
CA ASP A 395 -0.03 -11.89 9.82
C ASP A 395 1.32 -11.57 10.48
N SER A 396 1.28 -10.91 11.62
CA SER A 396 2.48 -10.61 12.43
C SER A 396 3.23 -11.87 12.87
N ALA A 397 2.56 -13.03 12.84
CA ALA A 397 3.14 -14.33 13.10
C ALA A 397 3.84 -14.94 11.88
N ALA A 398 3.66 -14.40 10.68
CA ALA A 398 4.28 -14.93 9.47
C ALA A 398 5.79 -14.66 9.47
N THR A 399 6.53 -15.58 10.05
CA THR A 399 8.00 -15.59 10.05
C THR A 399 8.60 -15.82 8.66
N GLY A 400 7.76 -15.91 7.63
CA GLY A 400 8.09 -16.24 6.26
C GLY A 400 8.42 -17.75 6.08
N PHE A 401 8.09 -18.28 4.92
CA PHE A 401 8.41 -19.66 4.54
C PHE A 401 9.92 -19.81 4.26
N PRO A 402 10.64 -20.72 4.94
CA PRO A 402 12.07 -20.92 4.74
C PRO A 402 12.32 -21.75 3.46
N MET A 403 13.15 -21.22 2.55
CA MET A 403 13.54 -21.90 1.34
C MET A 403 14.65 -22.92 1.66
N PRO A 404 14.47 -24.22 1.32
CA PRO A 404 15.35 -25.29 1.82
C PRO A 404 16.78 -25.23 1.28
N ARG A 405 16.99 -24.74 0.03
CA ARG A 405 18.30 -24.70 -0.61
C ARG A 405 18.98 -23.34 -0.52
N SER A 406 18.29 -22.28 -0.95
CA SER A 406 18.86 -20.92 -0.93
C SER A 406 19.01 -20.37 0.49
N GLY A 407 18.20 -20.86 1.43
CA GLY A 407 18.11 -20.34 2.80
C GLY A 407 17.55 -18.92 2.86
N LEU A 408 16.94 -18.43 1.78
CA LEU A 408 16.09 -17.26 1.76
C LEU A 408 14.77 -17.58 2.49
N ARG A 409 14.00 -16.55 2.78
CA ARG A 409 12.65 -16.71 3.31
C ARG A 409 11.70 -15.87 2.46
N VAL A 410 10.54 -16.44 2.18
CA VAL A 410 9.46 -15.77 1.45
C VAL A 410 8.37 -15.39 2.44
N ASN A 411 8.05 -14.10 2.52
CA ASN A 411 6.89 -13.61 3.24
C ASN A 411 5.75 -13.38 2.27
N TYR A 412 4.52 -13.74 2.64
CA TYR A 412 3.30 -13.52 1.86
C TYR A 412 2.10 -13.32 2.78
N SER A 413 0.97 -12.84 2.23
CA SER A 413 -0.25 -12.60 2.98
C SER A 413 -0.92 -13.91 3.40
N GLY A 414 -1.21 -14.08 4.69
CA GLY A 414 -1.97 -15.23 5.22
C GLY A 414 -3.48 -15.10 4.99
N ASN A 415 -3.95 -13.91 4.63
CA ASN A 415 -5.34 -13.60 4.31
C ASN A 415 -5.43 -12.57 3.18
N PHE A 416 -6.61 -12.41 2.62
CA PHE A 416 -6.98 -11.20 1.87
C PHE A 416 -8.37 -10.75 2.31
N ALA A 417 -8.68 -9.48 2.08
CA ALA A 417 -9.94 -8.91 2.52
C ALA A 417 -10.96 -8.80 1.40
N VAL A 418 -12.21 -9.10 1.75
CA VAL A 418 -13.41 -8.85 0.93
C VAL A 418 -14.25 -7.79 1.64
N LEU A 419 -14.64 -6.75 0.92
CA LEU A 419 -15.55 -5.72 1.37
C LEU A 419 -16.95 -5.98 0.82
N ASP A 420 -17.97 -5.80 1.66
CA ASP A 420 -19.36 -6.08 1.31
C ASP A 420 -20.30 -5.04 1.92
N SER A 421 -20.89 -4.20 1.05
CA SER A 421 -21.93 -3.24 1.44
C SER A 421 -23.33 -3.82 1.31
N ALA A 422 -23.52 -4.89 0.56
CA ALA A 422 -24.83 -5.49 0.26
C ALA A 422 -25.26 -6.53 1.30
N GLY A 423 -24.30 -7.14 2.00
CA GLY A 423 -24.57 -8.23 2.95
C GLY A 423 -24.71 -9.61 2.30
N ASP A 424 -24.10 -9.79 1.11
CA ASP A 424 -24.13 -11.04 0.36
C ASP A 424 -23.16 -12.10 0.88
N VAL A 425 -22.09 -11.66 1.57
CA VAL A 425 -21.05 -12.53 2.12
C VAL A 425 -21.51 -13.17 3.42
N LYS A 426 -21.29 -14.48 3.53
CA LYS A 426 -21.59 -15.25 4.75
C LYS A 426 -20.31 -15.66 5.44
N VAL A 427 -20.28 -15.50 6.78
CA VAL A 427 -19.21 -16.03 7.63
C VAL A 427 -19.19 -17.54 7.58
N GLY A 428 -18.00 -18.12 7.60
CA GLY A 428 -17.80 -19.56 7.62
C GLY A 428 -16.96 -20.06 6.46
N GLU A 429 -16.98 -21.37 6.26
CA GLU A 429 -16.20 -22.03 5.21
C GLU A 429 -17.06 -22.25 3.96
N MET A 430 -16.47 -21.96 2.79
CA MET A 430 -17.11 -22.16 1.49
C MET A 430 -16.10 -22.64 0.45
N LYS A 431 -16.59 -23.18 -0.66
CA LYS A 431 -15.74 -23.55 -1.80
C LYS A 431 -15.06 -22.31 -2.37
N GLU A 432 -13.77 -22.41 -2.65
CA GLU A 432 -12.95 -21.34 -3.24
C GLU A 432 -13.59 -20.79 -4.52
N SER A 433 -14.04 -21.66 -5.44
CA SER A 433 -14.70 -21.25 -6.67
C SER A 433 -15.97 -20.41 -6.43
N THR A 434 -16.76 -20.74 -5.41
CA THR A 434 -17.99 -20.00 -5.08
C THR A 434 -17.67 -18.56 -4.64
N LEU A 435 -16.66 -18.37 -3.78
CA LEU A 435 -16.24 -17.02 -3.38
C LEU A 435 -15.66 -16.25 -4.56
N ILE A 436 -14.77 -16.88 -5.32
CA ILE A 436 -14.13 -16.24 -6.48
C ILE A 436 -15.19 -15.78 -7.50
N ASP A 437 -16.19 -16.61 -7.79
CA ASP A 437 -17.27 -16.22 -8.69
C ASP A 437 -18.13 -15.08 -8.13
N LEU A 438 -18.35 -15.05 -6.81
CA LEU A 438 -19.09 -13.96 -6.15
C LEU A 438 -18.37 -12.62 -6.30
N ILE A 439 -17.07 -12.56 -5.99
CA ILE A 439 -16.29 -11.32 -5.96
C ILE A 439 -15.70 -10.92 -7.33
N SER A 440 -15.71 -11.82 -8.34
CA SER A 440 -15.25 -11.52 -9.71
C SER A 440 -16.35 -11.08 -10.66
N ARG A 441 -17.60 -11.02 -10.19
CA ARG A 441 -18.72 -10.50 -10.99
C ARG A 441 -18.42 -9.08 -11.45
N ASP A 442 -18.94 -8.72 -12.63
CA ASP A 442 -18.72 -7.40 -13.25
C ASP A 442 -17.24 -7.09 -13.55
N ARG A 443 -16.47 -8.10 -13.90
CA ARG A 443 -15.06 -7.98 -14.33
C ARG A 443 -14.18 -7.27 -13.30
N PHE A 444 -14.34 -7.60 -12.02
CA PHE A 444 -13.56 -7.05 -10.91
C PHE A 444 -13.78 -5.55 -10.63
N ALA A 445 -14.76 -4.91 -11.25
CA ALA A 445 -15.08 -3.53 -10.93
C ALA A 445 -15.63 -3.45 -9.49
N PRO A 446 -15.11 -2.56 -8.63
CA PRO A 446 -15.69 -2.32 -7.33
C PRO A 446 -17.17 -1.94 -7.48
N SER A 447 -18.02 -2.48 -6.61
CA SER A 447 -19.45 -2.22 -6.65
C SER A 447 -19.97 -1.96 -5.23
N ARG A 448 -20.73 -0.88 -5.06
CA ARG A 448 -21.44 -0.62 -3.81
C ARG A 448 -22.60 -1.60 -3.57
N ALA A 449 -23.02 -2.30 -4.61
CA ALA A 449 -24.11 -3.27 -4.57
C ALA A 449 -23.65 -4.73 -4.47
N ARG A 450 -22.34 -4.99 -4.41
CA ARG A 450 -21.80 -6.36 -4.41
C ARG A 450 -20.48 -6.44 -3.64
N PRO A 451 -20.12 -7.63 -3.14
CA PRO A 451 -18.81 -7.86 -2.56
C PRO A 451 -17.69 -7.70 -3.59
N PHE A 452 -16.55 -7.18 -3.14
CA PHE A 452 -15.33 -7.07 -3.96
C PHE A 452 -14.08 -7.26 -3.11
N ALA A 453 -12.98 -7.67 -3.73
CA ALA A 453 -11.67 -7.79 -3.09
C ALA A 453 -10.71 -6.72 -3.62
N LEU A 454 -9.88 -6.17 -2.73
CA LEU A 454 -8.84 -5.21 -3.10
C LEU A 454 -7.60 -5.91 -3.68
N GLN A 455 -7.33 -7.14 -3.26
CA GLN A 455 -6.13 -7.89 -3.65
C GLN A 455 -5.99 -7.96 -5.17
N ALA A 456 -4.84 -7.58 -5.71
CA ALA A 456 -4.48 -7.42 -7.11
C ALA A 456 -5.29 -6.35 -7.88
N VAL A 457 -6.51 -6.03 -7.46
CA VAL A 457 -7.40 -5.08 -8.16
C VAL A 457 -7.19 -3.65 -7.69
N GLY A 458 -7.11 -3.42 -6.38
CA GLY A 458 -7.09 -2.09 -5.80
C GLY A 458 -8.44 -1.37 -5.85
N VAL A 459 -8.43 -0.11 -5.45
CA VAL A 459 -9.59 0.80 -5.58
C VAL A 459 -9.52 1.48 -6.92
N GLN A 460 -10.59 1.35 -7.71
CA GLN A 460 -10.74 2.06 -8.98
C GLN A 460 -11.43 3.39 -8.72
N PRO A 461 -10.92 4.52 -9.25
CA PRO A 461 -11.53 5.83 -9.05
C PRO A 461 -12.82 5.98 -9.85
N ASP A 462 -13.83 6.65 -9.25
CA ASP A 462 -15.05 7.10 -9.94
C ASP A 462 -14.70 8.12 -11.03
N LEU A 463 -13.70 8.97 -10.76
CA LEU A 463 -13.15 9.93 -11.72
C LEU A 463 -11.67 9.64 -11.97
N PRO A 464 -11.32 8.88 -13.01
CA PRO A 464 -9.93 8.64 -13.36
C PRO A 464 -9.20 9.92 -13.76
N LEU A 465 -8.07 10.19 -13.12
CA LEU A 465 -7.17 11.29 -13.41
C LEU A 465 -5.73 10.82 -13.34
N ALA A 466 -5.08 10.77 -14.48
CA ALA A 466 -3.68 10.41 -14.55
C ALA A 466 -2.79 11.51 -13.94
N THR A 467 -1.86 11.13 -13.09
CA THR A 467 -0.83 12.02 -12.57
C THR A 467 0.21 12.27 -13.67
N ASN A 468 0.46 13.52 -14.04
CA ASN A 468 1.50 13.89 -14.99
C ASN A 468 2.73 14.47 -14.29
N ALA A 469 3.79 14.79 -15.05
CA ALA A 469 5.02 15.35 -14.50
C ALA A 469 4.82 16.73 -13.85
N GLU A 470 3.89 17.54 -14.38
CA GLU A 470 3.54 18.86 -13.83
C GLU A 470 2.86 18.72 -12.46
N ASP A 471 1.93 17.74 -12.32
CA ASP A 471 1.29 17.43 -11.04
C ASP A 471 2.31 16.97 -9.97
N LEU A 472 3.39 16.31 -10.39
CA LEU A 472 4.47 15.95 -9.46
C LEU A 472 5.26 17.20 -9.02
N ALA A 473 5.43 18.17 -9.90
CA ALA A 473 6.21 19.38 -9.63
C ALA A 473 5.47 20.38 -8.71
N ASP A 474 4.14 20.54 -8.90
CA ASP A 474 3.31 21.48 -8.13
C ASP A 474 2.58 20.83 -6.93
N GLY A 475 2.87 19.55 -6.65
CA GLY A 475 2.21 18.80 -5.59
C GLY A 475 0.74 18.46 -5.88
N GLY A 476 0.26 18.71 -7.10
CA GLY A 476 -1.10 18.41 -7.57
C GLY A 476 -2.09 19.57 -7.41
N VAL A 477 -1.64 20.78 -7.13
CA VAL A 477 -2.54 21.95 -6.98
C VAL A 477 -3.35 22.19 -8.25
N ALA A 478 -2.71 22.17 -9.43
CA ALA A 478 -3.39 22.30 -10.71
C ALA A 478 -4.37 21.15 -10.98
N ALA A 479 -4.04 19.92 -10.54
CA ALA A 479 -4.92 18.77 -10.69
C ALA A 479 -6.23 18.93 -9.91
N VAL A 480 -6.22 19.58 -8.72
CA VAL A 480 -7.47 19.85 -7.98
C VAL A 480 -8.45 20.68 -8.82
N GLY A 481 -7.93 21.66 -9.56
CA GLY A 481 -8.74 22.45 -10.51
C GLY A 481 -9.43 21.57 -11.56
N ARG A 482 -8.67 20.66 -12.17
CA ARG A 482 -9.20 19.70 -13.16
C ARG A 482 -10.21 18.72 -12.55
N ILE A 483 -9.96 18.24 -11.34
CA ILE A 483 -10.89 17.35 -10.62
C ILE A 483 -12.23 18.06 -10.41
N VAL A 484 -12.22 19.25 -9.82
CA VAL A 484 -13.45 20.00 -9.50
C VAL A 484 -14.21 20.34 -10.79
N ALA A 485 -13.53 20.80 -11.85
CA ALA A 485 -14.16 21.10 -13.14
C ALA A 485 -14.90 19.87 -13.68
N ARG A 486 -14.24 18.72 -13.74
CA ARG A 486 -14.85 17.47 -14.25
C ARG A 486 -16.01 16.97 -13.37
N LEU A 487 -15.92 17.12 -12.07
CA LEU A 487 -17.01 16.72 -11.15
C LEU A 487 -18.25 17.61 -11.37
N VAL A 488 -18.07 18.90 -11.60
CA VAL A 488 -19.17 19.83 -11.96
C VAL A 488 -19.76 19.48 -13.32
N GLU A 489 -18.93 19.25 -14.34
CA GLU A 489 -19.36 18.84 -15.68
C GLU A 489 -20.17 17.54 -15.68
N GLN A 490 -19.80 16.58 -14.80
CA GLN A 490 -20.50 15.30 -14.65
C GLN A 490 -21.73 15.40 -13.72
N GLY A 491 -22.02 16.56 -13.14
CA GLY A 491 -23.12 16.74 -12.19
C GLY A 491 -22.91 16.06 -10.84
N LEU A 492 -21.70 15.64 -10.53
CA LEU A 492 -21.34 15.02 -9.26
C LEU A 492 -21.14 16.04 -8.12
N LEU A 493 -20.84 17.28 -8.47
CA LEU A 493 -20.89 18.43 -7.56
C LEU A 493 -21.92 19.44 -8.09
N PRO A 494 -22.80 19.97 -7.20
CA PRO A 494 -23.73 21.02 -7.60
C PRO A 494 -22.93 22.29 -7.97
N PRO A 495 -23.36 23.08 -8.97
CA PRO A 495 -22.71 24.36 -9.25
C PRO A 495 -22.79 25.28 -8.04
N VAL A 496 -21.71 26.02 -7.76
CA VAL A 496 -21.69 26.99 -6.65
C VAL A 496 -22.71 28.08 -6.98
N ARG A 497 -23.71 28.25 -6.10
CA ARG A 497 -24.60 29.41 -6.18
C ARG A 497 -23.77 30.64 -5.79
N ARG A 498 -23.52 31.50 -6.77
CA ARG A 498 -22.90 32.83 -6.55
C ARG A 498 -23.81 33.75 -5.77
#